data_d059d6fe057cd26d74c8d95497334697
#
_entry.id   d059d6fe057cd26d74c8d95497334697
#
_cell.length_a   1.000
_cell.length_b   1.000
_cell.length_c   1.000
_cell.angle_alpha   90.00
_cell.angle_beta   90.00
_cell.angle_gamma   90.00
#
_symmetry.space_group_name_H-M   'P 1'
#
loop_
_entity.id
_entity.type
_entity.pdbx_description
1 polymer ?
#
loop_
_entity_poly.entity_id
_entity_poly.type
_entity_poly.pdbx_seq_one_letter_code
_entity_poly.pdbx_strand_id
1 'polypeptide(L)'
;MAKKVRSDSGGIVIPGPDEFNEPPDDFLAYTTIIFGEKGIGKTSLMAQFPNCVVAQMEPRRKNLRIRQVLIETWEEVLDFIAKVKKDSTVDMVGFDTFDRLYELASAYQCNNQGIKDPNEANDFGATWRAITDNVSELLSDLAKAGKNFVFSSHAKWKEVELRNGKKREILVPTMTDSAWKIVKAICDFAFYYGYYDNQRALYLRGHQQLWSACGSSEHFLAPEGRPVKTILLGENPEEAYSTLLRSFNNEIEGVEDEDLETLTTIKRPWKKKKKD
;
A
#
# COMPACT_ATOMS: atom_id res chain seq x y z
N MET A 1 13.13 -8.43 1.21
CA MET A 1 12.97 -9.91 1.25
C MET A 1 14.19 -10.52 1.91
N ALA A 2 14.01 -11.35 2.94
CA ALA A 2 15.12 -12.03 3.58
C ALA A 2 15.95 -12.79 2.52
N LYS A 3 17.26 -12.60 2.51
CA LYS A 3 18.18 -13.25 1.59
C LYS A 3 18.14 -14.75 1.86
N LYS A 4 17.70 -15.55 0.90
CA LYS A 4 17.72 -17.02 1.05
C LYS A 4 19.17 -17.49 1.05
N VAL A 5 19.73 -17.73 2.24
CA VAL A 5 21.08 -18.26 2.38
C VAL A 5 21.06 -19.70 1.88
N ARG A 6 21.81 -20.00 0.80
CA ARG A 6 21.99 -21.34 0.29
C ARG A 6 23.46 -21.72 0.49
N SER A 7 23.72 -22.96 0.91
CA SER A 7 25.06 -23.51 0.89
C SER A 7 25.56 -23.69 -0.55
N ASP A 8 26.86 -23.75 -0.77
CA ASP A 8 27.45 -24.06 -2.08
C ASP A 8 26.94 -25.39 -2.69
N SER A 9 26.39 -26.27 -1.87
CA SER A 9 25.74 -27.53 -2.23
C SER A 9 24.23 -27.39 -2.58
N GLY A 10 23.67 -26.16 -2.54
CA GLY A 10 22.26 -25.88 -2.87
C GLY A 10 21.25 -26.18 -1.77
N GLY A 11 21.68 -26.60 -0.58
CA GLY A 11 20.84 -26.88 0.58
C GLY A 11 20.39 -25.61 1.33
N ILE A 12 19.35 -25.73 2.19
CA ILE A 12 18.95 -24.68 3.12
C ILE A 12 20.00 -24.62 4.25
N VAL A 13 20.51 -23.43 4.54
CA VAL A 13 21.36 -23.15 5.69
C VAL A 13 20.50 -22.54 6.80
N ILE A 14 20.58 -23.08 8.00
CA ILE A 14 19.96 -22.49 9.18
C ILE A 14 21.03 -21.57 9.78
N PRO A 15 20.71 -20.23 9.93
CA PRO A 15 21.64 -19.30 10.58
C PRO A 15 22.01 -19.74 11.99
N GLY A 16 23.22 -19.42 12.41
CA GLY A 16 23.68 -19.63 13.78
C GLY A 16 22.90 -18.78 14.80
N PRO A 17 23.03 -19.09 16.12
CA PRO A 17 22.26 -18.38 17.15
C PRO A 17 22.59 -16.89 17.26
N ASP A 18 23.71 -16.43 16.73
CA ASP A 18 24.16 -15.03 16.74
C ASP A 18 24.09 -14.39 15.35
N GLU A 19 23.51 -15.09 14.35
CA GLU A 19 23.33 -14.59 12.98
C GLU A 19 21.90 -14.05 12.82
N PHE A 20 21.76 -12.73 12.83
CA PHE A 20 20.48 -12.03 12.65
C PHE A 20 20.37 -11.45 11.25
N ASN A 21 19.12 -11.31 10.77
CA ASN A 21 18.85 -10.57 9.54
C ASN A 21 18.87 -9.07 9.86
N GLU A 22 19.76 -8.34 9.21
CA GLU A 22 19.80 -6.87 9.31
C GLU A 22 18.68 -6.26 8.47
N PRO A 23 17.80 -5.42 9.05
CA PRO A 23 16.82 -4.66 8.29
C PRO A 23 17.50 -3.79 7.23
N PRO A 24 16.93 -3.63 6.03
CA PRO A 24 17.48 -2.74 5.03
C PRO A 24 17.49 -1.28 5.49
N ASP A 25 18.61 -0.58 5.29
CA ASP A 25 18.72 0.87 5.53
C ASP A 25 18.10 1.73 4.41
N ASP A 26 17.64 1.09 3.33
CA ASP A 26 17.00 1.78 2.21
C ASP A 26 15.47 1.61 2.29
N PHE A 27 14.76 2.74 2.38
CA PHE A 27 13.30 2.77 2.36
C PHE A 27 12.70 2.07 1.13
N LEU A 28 13.37 2.14 -0.01
CA LEU A 28 12.90 1.53 -1.26
C LEU A 28 12.91 0.01 -1.23
N ALA A 29 13.63 -0.62 -0.32
CA ALA A 29 13.62 -2.08 -0.13
C ALA A 29 12.31 -2.59 0.50
N TYR A 30 11.51 -1.70 1.06
CA TYR A 30 10.26 -2.01 1.73
C TYR A 30 9.05 -1.80 0.82
N THR A 31 8.12 -2.74 0.87
CA THR A 31 6.84 -2.60 0.19
C THR A 31 5.90 -1.71 1.00
N THR A 32 5.43 -0.63 0.38
CA THR A 32 4.60 0.38 1.06
C THR A 32 3.25 0.53 0.38
N ILE A 33 2.18 0.66 1.16
CA ILE A 33 0.90 1.17 0.70
C ILE A 33 0.62 2.54 1.32
N ILE A 34 0.23 3.50 0.48
CA ILE A 34 -0.19 4.85 0.88
C ILE A 34 -1.67 5.00 0.53
N PHE A 35 -2.52 5.09 1.54
CA PHE A 35 -3.96 5.26 1.30
C PHE A 35 -4.45 6.58 1.91
N GLY A 36 -5.54 7.11 1.37
CA GLY A 36 -6.05 8.41 1.82
C GLY A 36 -7.10 8.97 0.88
N GLU A 37 -7.54 10.20 1.16
CA GLU A 37 -8.58 10.88 0.40
C GLU A 37 -8.19 11.08 -1.08
N LYS A 38 -9.21 11.18 -1.92
CA LYS A 38 -9.00 11.53 -3.33
C LYS A 38 -8.46 12.96 -3.43
N GLY A 39 -7.33 13.11 -4.13
CA GLY A 39 -6.73 14.43 -4.35
C GLY A 39 -5.71 14.87 -3.30
N ILE A 40 -5.48 14.11 -2.23
CA ILE A 40 -4.52 14.47 -1.18
C ILE A 40 -3.06 14.56 -1.69
N GLY A 41 -2.70 13.85 -2.76
CA GLY A 41 -1.35 13.89 -3.33
C GLY A 41 -0.65 12.53 -3.40
N LYS A 42 -1.34 11.40 -3.21
CA LYS A 42 -0.73 10.05 -3.22
C LYS A 42 0.09 9.77 -4.47
N THR A 43 -0.49 9.98 -5.66
CA THR A 43 0.19 9.78 -6.94
C THR A 43 1.42 10.67 -7.08
N SER A 44 1.32 11.94 -6.64
CA SER A 44 2.42 12.89 -6.68
C SER A 44 3.57 12.48 -5.76
N LEU A 45 3.25 11.95 -4.56
CA LEU A 45 4.26 11.44 -3.63
C LEU A 45 4.94 10.19 -4.19
N MET A 46 4.17 9.21 -4.70
CA MET A 46 4.74 8.00 -5.32
C MET A 46 5.66 8.32 -6.50
N ALA A 47 5.35 9.35 -7.27
CA ALA A 47 6.16 9.76 -8.41
C ALA A 47 7.53 10.35 -8.02
N GLN A 48 7.75 10.68 -6.74
CA GLN A 48 9.05 11.13 -6.23
C GLN A 48 10.00 9.97 -5.89
N PHE A 49 9.50 8.74 -5.84
CA PHE A 49 10.38 7.59 -5.63
C PHE A 49 11.37 7.46 -6.80
N PRO A 50 12.65 7.21 -6.52
CA PRO A 50 13.68 7.10 -7.56
C PRO A 50 13.30 6.07 -8.63
N ASN A 51 13.51 6.45 -9.90
CA ASN A 51 13.25 5.59 -11.07
C ASN A 51 11.85 4.93 -11.07
N CYS A 52 10.87 5.61 -10.46
CA CYS A 52 9.50 5.13 -10.38
C CYS A 52 8.75 5.32 -11.71
N VAL A 53 8.07 4.28 -12.16
CA VAL A 53 7.02 4.36 -13.18
C VAL A 53 5.68 4.01 -12.56
N VAL A 54 4.68 4.87 -12.78
CA VAL A 54 3.33 4.68 -12.23
C VAL A 54 2.45 3.97 -13.23
N ALA A 55 1.97 2.78 -12.86
CA ALA A 55 0.87 2.08 -13.53
C ALA A 55 -0.45 2.76 -13.13
N GLN A 56 -0.93 3.68 -13.99
CA GLN A 56 -2.13 4.47 -13.74
C GLN A 56 -3.35 3.70 -14.23
N MET A 57 -4.20 3.28 -13.31
CA MET A 57 -5.41 2.50 -13.61
C MET A 57 -6.70 3.28 -13.35
N GLU A 58 -6.59 4.49 -12.80
CA GLU A 58 -7.68 5.45 -12.70
C GLU A 58 -7.64 6.46 -13.88
N PRO A 59 -8.75 7.19 -14.15
CA PRO A 59 -8.78 8.21 -15.18
C PRO A 59 -7.60 9.19 -15.06
N ARG A 60 -6.89 9.38 -16.18
CA ARG A 60 -5.65 10.13 -16.27
C ARG A 60 -5.77 11.56 -15.75
N ARG A 61 -4.90 11.97 -14.85
CA ARG A 61 -4.72 13.35 -14.43
C ARG A 61 -3.75 14.05 -15.37
N LYS A 62 -4.26 14.99 -16.18
CA LYS A 62 -3.47 15.71 -17.19
C LYS A 62 -2.50 16.74 -16.60
N ASN A 63 -2.70 17.13 -15.34
CA ASN A 63 -1.95 18.19 -14.66
C ASN A 63 -0.72 17.71 -13.88
N LEU A 64 -0.41 16.42 -13.92
CA LEU A 64 0.77 15.86 -13.22
C LEU A 64 1.88 15.57 -14.23
N ARG A 65 3.08 16.07 -13.93
CA ARG A 65 4.30 15.70 -14.66
C ARG A 65 4.94 14.49 -13.97
N ILE A 66 4.51 13.30 -14.36
CA ILE A 66 4.98 12.03 -13.79
C ILE A 66 5.27 11.02 -14.90
N ARG A 67 6.19 10.09 -14.64
CA ARG A 67 6.45 8.95 -15.52
C ARG A 67 5.34 7.92 -15.29
N GLN A 68 4.37 7.84 -16.20
CA GLN A 68 3.20 6.97 -16.03
C GLN A 68 2.80 6.25 -17.32
N VAL A 69 2.16 5.10 -17.15
CA VAL A 69 1.51 4.34 -18.22
C VAL A 69 0.05 4.16 -17.82
N LEU A 70 -0.88 4.52 -18.71
CA LEU A 70 -2.30 4.23 -18.53
C LEU A 70 -2.56 2.76 -18.84
N ILE A 71 -3.28 2.09 -17.96
CA ILE A 71 -3.60 0.66 -18.03
C ILE A 71 -5.10 0.49 -17.79
N GLU A 72 -5.79 -0.16 -18.71
CA GLU A 72 -7.24 -0.32 -18.68
C GLU A 72 -7.69 -1.79 -18.62
N THR A 73 -6.79 -2.74 -18.96
CA THR A 73 -7.07 -4.18 -18.95
C THR A 73 -6.01 -4.97 -18.21
N TRP A 74 -6.33 -6.20 -17.82
CA TRP A 74 -5.37 -7.09 -17.15
C TRP A 74 -4.25 -7.53 -18.10
N GLU A 75 -4.55 -7.72 -19.38
CA GLU A 75 -3.56 -8.05 -20.41
C GLU A 75 -2.52 -6.93 -20.55
N GLU A 76 -2.95 -5.66 -20.48
CA GLU A 76 -2.06 -4.50 -20.46
C GLU A 76 -1.21 -4.46 -19.19
N VAL A 77 -1.75 -4.90 -18.02
CA VAL A 77 -0.95 -5.08 -16.80
C VAL A 77 0.17 -6.07 -17.06
N LEU A 78 -0.14 -7.24 -17.63
CA LEU A 78 0.85 -8.30 -17.90
C LEU A 78 1.93 -7.83 -18.89
N ASP A 79 1.55 -7.11 -19.96
CA ASP A 79 2.50 -6.52 -20.92
C ASP A 79 3.39 -5.47 -20.27
N PHE A 80 2.80 -4.57 -19.48
CA PHE A 80 3.54 -3.56 -18.73
C PHE A 80 4.59 -4.21 -17.81
N ILE A 81 4.21 -5.22 -17.03
CA ILE A 81 5.12 -5.93 -16.13
C ILE A 81 6.23 -6.63 -16.90
N ALA A 82 5.91 -7.26 -18.03
CA ALA A 82 6.91 -7.91 -18.89
C ALA A 82 7.98 -6.93 -19.42
N LYS A 83 7.57 -5.68 -19.72
CA LYS A 83 8.47 -4.60 -20.15
C LYS A 83 9.29 -4.05 -18.98
N VAL A 84 8.66 -3.75 -17.84
CA VAL A 84 9.32 -3.25 -16.63
C VAL A 84 10.42 -4.21 -16.13
N LYS A 85 10.17 -5.51 -16.14
CA LYS A 85 11.16 -6.53 -15.72
C LYS A 85 12.47 -6.43 -16.50
N LYS A 86 12.43 -5.95 -17.74
CA LYS A 86 13.60 -5.83 -18.64
C LYS A 86 14.19 -4.43 -18.68
N ASP A 87 13.48 -3.42 -18.17
CA ASP A 87 13.91 -2.02 -18.21
C ASP A 87 14.81 -1.69 -17.01
N SER A 88 16.10 -1.48 -17.28
CA SER A 88 17.08 -1.10 -16.26
C SER A 88 16.92 0.33 -15.74
N THR A 89 16.07 1.15 -16.36
CA THR A 89 15.75 2.51 -15.90
C THR A 89 14.57 2.57 -14.93
N VAL A 90 14.03 1.41 -14.59
CA VAL A 90 12.92 1.28 -13.62
C VAL A 90 13.38 0.46 -12.44
N ASP A 91 13.38 1.06 -11.26
CA ASP A 91 13.66 0.37 -9.98
C ASP A 91 12.39 0.18 -9.16
N MET A 92 11.43 1.11 -9.32
CA MET A 92 10.19 1.15 -8.56
C MET A 92 8.96 1.18 -9.48
N VAL A 93 7.95 0.40 -9.14
CA VAL A 93 6.61 0.43 -9.78
C VAL A 93 5.58 0.96 -8.81
N GLY A 94 4.92 2.06 -9.18
CA GLY A 94 3.77 2.58 -8.46
C GLY A 94 2.46 2.06 -9.06
N PHE A 95 1.60 1.43 -8.24
CA PHE A 95 0.26 1.02 -8.68
C PHE A 95 -0.79 2.01 -8.17
N ASP A 96 -1.41 2.77 -9.07
CA ASP A 96 -2.41 3.79 -8.73
C ASP A 96 -3.77 3.47 -9.42
N THR A 97 -4.67 2.76 -8.73
CA THR A 97 -4.64 2.24 -7.36
C THR A 97 -4.59 0.72 -7.30
N PHE A 98 -4.23 0.14 -6.14
CA PHE A 98 -4.28 -1.33 -5.95
C PHE A 98 -5.70 -1.89 -6.05
N ASP A 99 -6.69 -1.10 -5.65
CA ASP A 99 -8.11 -1.44 -5.81
C ASP A 99 -8.42 -1.77 -7.28
N ARG A 100 -7.97 -0.88 -8.20
CA ARG A 100 -8.18 -1.06 -9.64
C ARG A 100 -7.38 -2.21 -10.21
N LEU A 101 -6.15 -2.44 -9.73
CA LEU A 101 -5.36 -3.61 -10.12
C LEU A 101 -6.13 -4.91 -9.84
N TYR A 102 -6.71 -5.01 -8.63
CA TYR A 102 -7.49 -6.18 -8.25
C TYR A 102 -8.80 -6.32 -9.04
N GLU A 103 -9.46 -5.19 -9.35
CA GLU A 103 -10.66 -5.18 -10.20
C GLU A 103 -10.36 -5.63 -11.64
N LEU A 104 -9.22 -5.22 -12.23
CA LEU A 104 -8.80 -5.68 -13.56
C LEU A 104 -8.55 -7.19 -13.58
N ALA A 105 -7.88 -7.74 -12.56
CA ALA A 105 -7.69 -9.18 -12.40
C ALA A 105 -9.04 -9.92 -12.26
N SER A 106 -9.98 -9.34 -11.50
CA SER A 106 -11.32 -9.89 -11.32
C SER A 106 -12.11 -9.90 -12.62
N ALA A 107 -12.13 -8.79 -13.35
CA ALA A 107 -12.81 -8.68 -14.64
C ALA A 107 -12.25 -9.69 -15.66
N TYR A 108 -10.93 -9.82 -15.74
CA TYR A 108 -10.27 -10.80 -16.60
C TYR A 108 -10.70 -12.24 -16.27
N GLN A 109 -10.70 -12.61 -15.00
CA GLN A 109 -11.09 -13.96 -14.58
C GLN A 109 -12.57 -14.24 -14.86
N CYS A 110 -13.45 -13.26 -14.62
CA CYS A 110 -14.87 -13.37 -14.93
C CYS A 110 -15.12 -13.52 -16.44
N ASN A 111 -14.45 -12.72 -17.26
CA ASN A 111 -14.56 -12.79 -18.72
C ASN A 111 -14.15 -14.17 -19.25
N ASN A 112 -13.07 -14.75 -18.73
CA ASN A 112 -12.59 -16.09 -19.12
C ASN A 112 -13.60 -17.19 -18.78
N GLN A 113 -14.47 -16.96 -17.80
CA GLN A 113 -15.50 -17.90 -17.39
C GLN A 113 -16.90 -17.58 -17.97
N GLY A 114 -17.05 -16.47 -18.68
CA GLY A 114 -18.32 -16.02 -19.23
C GLY A 114 -19.33 -15.57 -18.15
N ILE A 115 -18.85 -15.11 -16.98
CA ILE A 115 -19.65 -14.59 -15.87
C ILE A 115 -19.40 -13.10 -15.66
N LYS A 116 -20.28 -12.41 -14.94
CA LYS A 116 -20.15 -10.98 -14.66
C LYS A 116 -19.57 -10.68 -13.29
N ASP A 117 -19.79 -11.56 -12.33
CA ASP A 117 -19.34 -11.41 -10.93
C ASP A 117 -18.77 -12.76 -10.44
N PRO A 118 -17.66 -12.74 -9.69
CA PRO A 118 -17.05 -13.98 -9.17
C PRO A 118 -18.02 -14.84 -8.34
N ASN A 119 -19.04 -14.24 -7.73
CA ASN A 119 -20.04 -14.97 -6.95
C ASN A 119 -21.02 -15.80 -7.82
N GLU A 120 -21.08 -15.55 -9.13
CA GLU A 120 -21.89 -16.34 -10.07
C GLU A 120 -21.26 -17.71 -10.39
N ALA A 121 -19.98 -17.88 -10.11
CA ALA A 121 -19.22 -19.09 -10.50
C ALA A 121 -19.72 -20.36 -9.80
N ASN A 122 -20.33 -20.29 -8.61
CA ASN A 122 -20.79 -21.42 -7.79
C ASN A 122 -19.74 -22.55 -7.62
N ASP A 123 -18.45 -22.18 -7.54
CA ASP A 123 -17.27 -23.05 -7.58
C ASP A 123 -16.54 -23.16 -6.23
N PHE A 124 -17.25 -22.96 -5.13
CA PHE A 124 -16.70 -22.99 -3.76
C PHE A 124 -15.53 -21.99 -3.57
N GLY A 125 -15.54 -20.86 -4.31
CA GLY A 125 -14.57 -19.80 -4.20
C GLY A 125 -13.27 -20.04 -5.00
N ALA A 126 -13.27 -20.97 -5.94
CA ALA A 126 -12.12 -21.22 -6.82
C ALA A 126 -11.82 -19.99 -7.70
N THR A 127 -12.86 -19.32 -8.23
CA THR A 127 -12.72 -18.07 -8.98
C THR A 127 -12.08 -16.96 -8.14
N TRP A 128 -12.52 -16.74 -6.91
CA TRP A 128 -11.93 -15.78 -6.00
C TRP A 128 -10.46 -16.09 -5.68
N ARG A 129 -10.14 -17.38 -5.58
CA ARG A 129 -8.76 -17.83 -5.36
C ARG A 129 -7.90 -17.53 -6.57
N ALA A 130 -8.38 -17.86 -7.78
CA ALA A 130 -7.65 -17.59 -9.03
C ALA A 130 -7.36 -16.08 -9.22
N ILE A 131 -8.31 -15.18 -8.89
CA ILE A 131 -8.08 -13.73 -8.91
C ILE A 131 -6.95 -13.34 -7.96
N THR A 132 -6.98 -13.87 -6.74
CA THR A 132 -5.97 -13.59 -5.71
C THR A 132 -4.59 -14.12 -6.13
N ASP A 133 -4.54 -15.32 -6.72
CA ASP A 133 -3.31 -15.96 -7.19
C ASP A 133 -2.71 -15.17 -8.35
N ASN A 134 -3.50 -14.73 -9.33
CA ASN A 134 -3.04 -13.89 -10.45
C ASN A 134 -2.32 -12.63 -9.97
N VAL A 135 -2.90 -11.91 -8.99
CA VAL A 135 -2.27 -10.70 -8.44
C VAL A 135 -1.02 -11.05 -7.65
N SER A 136 -1.06 -12.11 -6.84
CA SER A 136 0.08 -12.53 -6.02
C SER A 136 1.25 -13.01 -6.86
N GLU A 137 1.01 -13.75 -7.94
CA GLU A 137 2.03 -14.19 -8.88
C GLU A 137 2.69 -13.01 -9.61
N LEU A 138 1.90 -12.04 -10.07
CA LEU A 138 2.39 -10.81 -10.70
C LEU A 138 3.36 -10.07 -9.77
N LEU A 139 3.00 -9.86 -8.50
CA LEU A 139 3.85 -9.18 -7.53
C LEU A 139 5.10 -10.00 -7.18
N SER A 140 4.96 -11.33 -7.05
CA SER A 140 6.09 -12.23 -6.86
C SER A 140 7.08 -12.17 -8.03
N ASP A 141 6.59 -12.07 -9.24
CA ASP A 141 7.40 -11.96 -10.44
C ASP A 141 8.17 -10.65 -10.53
N LEU A 142 7.55 -9.53 -10.16
CA LEU A 142 8.24 -8.24 -10.03
C LEU A 142 9.37 -8.31 -9.01
N ALA A 143 9.07 -8.85 -7.83
CA ALA A 143 10.04 -8.98 -6.75
C ALA A 143 11.24 -9.89 -7.15
N LYS A 144 10.98 -11.01 -7.86
CA LYS A 144 12.05 -11.88 -8.40
C LYS A 144 12.92 -11.17 -9.43
N ALA A 145 12.36 -10.21 -10.17
CA ALA A 145 13.09 -9.38 -11.12
C ALA A 145 13.87 -8.23 -10.45
N GLY A 146 13.88 -8.15 -9.13
CA GLY A 146 14.56 -7.09 -8.36
C GLY A 146 13.86 -5.74 -8.46
N LYS A 147 12.57 -5.70 -8.81
CA LYS A 147 11.78 -4.47 -8.85
C LYS A 147 11.02 -4.29 -7.54
N ASN A 148 11.10 -3.10 -6.98
CA ASN A 148 10.32 -2.70 -5.82
C ASN A 148 8.98 -2.11 -6.25
N PHE A 149 8.01 -2.06 -5.34
CA PHE A 149 6.70 -1.52 -5.66
C PHE A 149 6.05 -0.81 -4.49
N VAL A 150 5.27 0.21 -4.83
CA VAL A 150 4.46 1.00 -3.91
C VAL A 150 3.03 1.03 -4.40
N PHE A 151 2.08 0.93 -3.48
CA PHE A 151 0.66 0.96 -3.79
C PHE A 151 0.00 2.24 -3.32
N SER A 152 -1.00 2.71 -4.06
CA SER A 152 -1.98 3.64 -3.52
C SER A 152 -3.34 2.98 -3.36
N SER A 153 -4.17 3.53 -2.47
CA SER A 153 -5.59 3.21 -2.33
C SER A 153 -6.35 4.45 -1.84
N HIS A 154 -7.67 4.47 -2.02
CA HIS A 154 -8.52 5.44 -1.35
C HIS A 154 -8.82 5.02 0.08
N ALA A 155 -9.41 5.92 0.88
CA ALA A 155 -9.80 5.64 2.24
C ALA A 155 -11.33 5.60 2.38
N LYS A 156 -11.82 4.72 3.27
CA LYS A 156 -13.23 4.62 3.66
C LYS A 156 -13.36 4.29 5.14
N TRP A 157 -14.48 4.68 5.73
CA TRP A 157 -14.87 4.17 7.04
C TRP A 157 -15.43 2.74 6.92
N LYS A 158 -14.96 1.86 7.81
CA LYS A 158 -15.43 0.46 7.95
C LYS A 158 -15.85 0.21 9.39
N GLU A 159 -17.07 -0.31 9.58
CA GLU A 159 -17.51 -0.78 10.90
C GLU A 159 -16.83 -2.13 11.20
N VAL A 160 -16.24 -2.25 12.37
CA VAL A 160 -15.64 -3.49 12.88
C VAL A 160 -16.27 -3.83 14.22
N GLU A 161 -16.55 -5.11 14.44
CA GLU A 161 -17.01 -5.61 15.72
C GLU A 161 -15.82 -6.01 16.60
N LEU A 162 -15.80 -5.49 17.82
CA LEU A 162 -14.79 -5.81 18.80
C LEU A 162 -15.15 -7.11 19.53
N ARG A 163 -14.16 -7.77 20.15
CA ARG A 163 -14.35 -9.01 20.93
C ARG A 163 -15.43 -8.92 22.02
N ASN A 164 -15.73 -7.73 22.51
CA ASN A 164 -16.76 -7.47 23.51
C ASN A 164 -18.14 -7.17 22.90
N GLY A 165 -18.35 -7.41 21.61
CA GLY A 165 -19.57 -7.13 20.87
C GLY A 165 -19.83 -5.65 20.55
N LYS A 166 -18.99 -4.73 21.01
CA LYS A 166 -19.11 -3.31 20.65
C LYS A 166 -18.64 -3.10 19.21
N LYS A 167 -19.34 -2.22 18.49
CA LYS A 167 -18.99 -1.84 17.14
C LYS A 167 -18.18 -0.54 17.16
N ARG A 168 -17.17 -0.49 16.32
CA ARG A 168 -16.29 0.67 16.12
C ARG A 168 -16.10 0.93 14.64
N GLU A 169 -16.06 2.19 14.26
CA GLU A 169 -15.70 2.60 12.91
C GLU A 169 -14.20 2.88 12.86
N ILE A 170 -13.54 2.33 11.84
CA ILE A 170 -12.13 2.57 11.56
C ILE A 170 -11.95 3.04 10.12
N LEU A 171 -10.99 3.92 9.90
CA LEU A 171 -10.58 4.39 8.59
C LEU A 171 -9.59 3.38 7.98
N VAL A 172 -9.91 2.89 6.79
CA VAL A 172 -9.19 1.80 6.12
C VAL A 172 -9.11 2.06 4.62
N PRO A 173 -8.19 1.39 3.87
CA PRO A 173 -8.24 1.41 2.41
C PRO A 173 -9.56 0.89 1.84
N THR A 174 -9.94 1.37 0.65
CA THR A 174 -11.23 1.04 0.01
C THR A 174 -11.33 -0.37 -0.56
N MET A 175 -10.22 -1.06 -0.69
CA MET A 175 -10.12 -2.37 -1.33
C MET A 175 -11.05 -3.44 -0.73
N THR A 176 -11.29 -4.50 -1.49
CA THR A 176 -12.04 -5.68 -1.05
C THR A 176 -11.28 -6.45 0.03
N ASP A 177 -11.97 -7.29 0.80
CA ASP A 177 -11.32 -8.08 1.86
C ASP A 177 -10.27 -9.06 1.29
N SER A 178 -10.44 -9.55 0.05
CA SER A 178 -9.46 -10.41 -0.62
C SER A 178 -8.22 -9.63 -1.05
N ALA A 179 -8.38 -8.46 -1.67
CA ALA A 179 -7.29 -7.56 -2.00
C ALA A 179 -6.52 -7.11 -0.75
N TRP A 180 -7.25 -6.82 0.33
CA TRP A 180 -6.69 -6.47 1.63
C TRP A 180 -5.80 -7.57 2.23
N LYS A 181 -6.17 -8.85 2.06
CA LYS A 181 -5.34 -9.98 2.52
C LYS A 181 -3.98 -9.99 1.84
N ILE A 182 -3.94 -9.72 0.51
CA ILE A 182 -2.67 -9.63 -0.23
C ILE A 182 -1.82 -8.50 0.34
N VAL A 183 -2.37 -7.29 0.43
CA VAL A 183 -1.64 -6.11 0.92
C VAL A 183 -1.07 -6.34 2.32
N LYS A 184 -1.87 -6.88 3.25
CA LYS A 184 -1.39 -7.18 4.61
C LYS A 184 -0.30 -8.25 4.68
N ALA A 185 -0.23 -9.12 3.69
CA ALA A 185 0.78 -10.18 3.64
C ALA A 185 2.13 -9.69 3.08
N ILE A 186 2.12 -8.65 2.25
CA ILE A 186 3.31 -8.23 1.50
C ILE A 186 3.82 -6.83 1.84
N CYS A 187 2.98 -5.95 2.41
CA CYS A 187 3.39 -4.59 2.77
C CYS A 187 4.06 -4.58 4.13
N ASP A 188 5.26 -4.02 4.17
CA ASP A 188 6.01 -3.71 5.39
C ASP A 188 5.43 -2.46 6.06
N PHE A 189 5.01 -1.49 5.24
CA PHE A 189 4.44 -0.22 5.68
C PHE A 189 3.06 0.02 5.07
N ALA A 190 2.16 0.53 5.90
CA ALA A 190 0.84 0.98 5.49
C ALA A 190 0.54 2.33 6.11
N PHE A 191 0.56 3.38 5.31
CA PHE A 191 0.46 4.75 5.78
C PHE A 191 -0.84 5.41 5.32
N TYR A 192 -1.51 6.10 6.24
CA TYR A 192 -2.63 6.97 5.89
C TYR A 192 -2.11 8.37 5.56
N TYR A 193 -2.46 8.86 4.38
CA TYR A 193 -2.15 10.20 3.92
C TYR A 193 -3.40 11.07 4.07
N GLY A 194 -3.35 12.01 4.99
CA GLY A 194 -4.45 12.90 5.34
C GLY A 194 -3.98 14.31 5.67
N TYR A 195 -4.77 15.00 6.49
CA TYR A 195 -4.42 16.30 7.04
C TYR A 195 -4.25 16.22 8.54
N TYR A 196 -3.38 17.04 9.08
CA TYR A 196 -3.21 17.36 10.47
C TYR A 196 -3.16 18.89 10.59
N ASP A 197 -4.10 19.49 11.29
CA ASP A 197 -4.19 20.95 11.44
C ASP A 197 -4.01 21.72 10.10
N ASN A 198 -4.78 21.33 9.08
CA ASN A 198 -4.74 21.84 7.70
C ASN A 198 -3.42 21.62 6.93
N GLN A 199 -2.43 20.94 7.50
CA GLN A 199 -1.22 20.53 6.81
C GLN A 199 -1.32 19.08 6.34
N ARG A 200 -0.68 18.76 5.22
CA ARG A 200 -0.58 17.36 4.77
C ARG A 200 0.26 16.56 5.75
N ALA A 201 -0.23 15.40 6.13
CA ALA A 201 0.41 14.53 7.10
C ALA A 201 0.36 13.08 6.66
N LEU A 202 1.37 12.32 7.08
CA LEU A 202 1.42 10.88 6.92
C LEU A 202 1.35 10.22 8.30
N TYR A 203 0.32 9.41 8.50
CA TYR A 203 0.12 8.64 9.72
C TYR A 203 0.78 7.28 9.55
N LEU A 204 1.87 7.09 10.26
CA LEU A 204 2.75 5.92 10.14
C LEU A 204 2.26 4.74 10.97
N ARG A 205 1.61 5.02 12.10
CA ARG A 205 1.13 4.00 13.05
C ARG A 205 -0.34 4.21 13.33
N GLY A 206 -1.07 3.08 13.34
CA GLY A 206 -2.50 3.08 13.60
C GLY A 206 -2.86 3.37 15.05
N HIS A 207 -4.09 3.76 15.24
CA HIS A 207 -4.73 3.94 16.54
C HIS A 207 -6.18 3.43 16.49
N GLN A 208 -6.99 3.77 17.51
CA GLN A 208 -8.34 3.18 17.64
C GLN A 208 -9.26 3.39 16.44
N GLN A 209 -9.10 4.47 15.69
CA GLN A 209 -9.98 4.82 14.56
C GLN A 209 -9.26 4.78 13.19
N LEU A 210 -7.98 4.46 13.17
CA LEU A 210 -7.17 4.42 11.95
C LEU A 210 -6.41 3.11 11.86
N TRP A 211 -6.54 2.43 10.72
CA TRP A 211 -5.62 1.36 10.37
C TRP A 211 -4.40 1.94 9.65
N SER A 212 -3.26 1.85 10.29
CA SER A 212 -1.94 2.10 9.74
C SER A 212 -0.97 1.12 10.36
N ALA A 213 0.12 0.80 9.69
CA ALA A 213 1.10 -0.15 10.19
C ALA A 213 2.51 0.25 9.76
N CYS A 214 3.43 0.18 10.70
CA CYS A 214 4.85 0.29 10.47
C CYS A 214 5.50 -1.00 10.99
N GLY A 215 5.98 -1.82 10.06
CA GLY A 215 6.57 -3.14 10.39
C GLY A 215 8.01 -3.07 10.90
N SER A 216 8.65 -1.88 10.91
CA SER A 216 10.02 -1.73 11.40
C SER A 216 10.08 -1.34 12.86
N SER A 217 11.04 -1.95 13.59
CA SER A 217 11.44 -1.55 14.94
C SER A 217 12.60 -0.55 14.96
N GLU A 218 13.29 -0.35 13.84
CA GLU A 218 14.53 0.43 13.73
C GLU A 218 14.35 1.75 12.98
N HIS A 219 13.28 1.85 12.20
CA HIS A 219 12.96 3.03 11.41
C HIS A 219 11.71 3.73 11.94
N PHE A 220 11.55 4.99 11.55
CA PHE A 220 10.45 5.84 12.01
C PHE A 220 10.43 6.00 13.52
N LEU A 221 11.60 6.21 14.10
CA LEU A 221 11.78 6.60 15.48
C LEU A 221 12.16 8.07 15.57
N ALA A 222 11.73 8.75 16.63
CA ALA A 222 12.26 10.05 16.98
C ALA A 222 13.74 9.91 17.41
N PRO A 223 14.53 11.00 17.41
CA PRO A 223 15.94 10.93 17.78
C PRO A 223 16.21 10.29 19.16
N GLU A 224 15.26 10.40 20.08
CA GLU A 224 15.29 9.76 21.39
C GLU A 224 14.84 8.28 21.41
N GLY A 225 14.56 7.69 20.23
CA GLY A 225 14.14 6.29 20.08
C GLY A 225 12.65 6.02 20.27
N ARG A 226 11.81 7.04 20.47
CA ARG A 226 10.36 6.89 20.57
C ARG A 226 9.74 6.66 19.19
N PRO A 227 8.81 5.71 19.03
CA PRO A 227 8.11 5.50 17.75
C PRO A 227 7.35 6.74 17.30
N VAL A 228 7.66 7.23 16.08
CA VAL A 228 6.92 8.32 15.44
C VAL A 228 5.57 7.81 14.96
N LYS A 229 4.49 8.52 15.30
CA LYS A 229 3.13 8.18 14.88
C LYS A 229 2.71 8.91 13.61
N THR A 230 2.99 10.22 13.55
CA THR A 230 2.56 11.10 12.48
C THR A 230 3.67 12.07 12.11
N ILE A 231 3.86 12.30 10.82
CA ILE A 231 4.78 13.31 10.29
C ILE A 231 4.02 14.33 9.44
N LEU A 232 4.40 15.61 9.59
CA LEU A 232 3.90 16.67 8.72
C LEU A 232 4.72 16.68 7.44
N LEU A 233 4.03 16.57 6.32
CA LEU A 233 4.64 16.64 5.00
C LEU A 233 4.76 18.11 4.54
N GLY A 234 5.76 18.39 3.71
CA GLY A 234 5.90 19.71 3.11
C GLY A 234 4.78 20.09 2.15
N GLU A 235 4.84 21.29 1.60
CA GLU A 235 3.80 21.83 0.72
C GLU A 235 3.81 21.20 -0.68
N ASN A 236 4.96 20.73 -1.13
CA ASN A 236 5.16 20.12 -2.45
C ASN A 236 5.58 18.64 -2.34
N PRO A 237 5.46 17.85 -3.44
CA PRO A 237 5.77 16.42 -3.42
C PRO A 237 7.23 16.10 -3.08
N GLU A 238 8.17 16.92 -3.50
CA GLU A 238 9.61 16.75 -3.27
C GLU A 238 9.93 16.89 -1.78
N GLU A 239 9.38 17.89 -1.12
CA GLU A 239 9.49 18.08 0.33
C GLU A 239 8.82 16.94 1.09
N ALA A 240 7.62 16.50 0.63
CA ALA A 240 6.92 15.40 1.23
C ALA A 240 7.74 14.10 1.20
N TYR A 241 8.40 13.81 0.07
CA TYR A 241 9.28 12.65 -0.07
C TYR A 241 10.55 12.79 0.80
N SER A 242 11.17 13.95 0.78
CA SER A 242 12.35 14.24 1.64
C SER A 242 12.00 14.06 3.12
N THR A 243 10.85 14.55 3.56
CA THR A 243 10.38 14.39 4.95
C THR A 243 10.13 12.92 5.30
N LEU A 244 9.55 12.16 4.37
CA LEU A 244 9.34 10.71 4.56
C LEU A 244 10.68 9.99 4.77
N LEU A 245 11.70 10.27 3.94
CA LEU A 245 13.02 9.65 4.07
C LEU A 245 13.73 10.05 5.37
N ARG A 246 13.67 11.33 5.74
CA ARG A 246 14.24 11.80 7.01
C ARG A 246 13.58 11.16 8.22
N SER A 247 12.26 10.94 8.16
CA SER A 247 11.56 10.21 9.21
C SER A 247 11.94 8.73 9.25
N PHE A 248 12.12 8.10 8.09
CA PHE A 248 12.62 6.72 7.99
C PHE A 248 14.01 6.60 8.64
N ASN A 249 14.88 7.58 8.44
CA ASN A 249 16.23 7.65 9.00
C ASN A 249 16.28 8.15 10.46
N ASN A 250 15.15 8.26 11.14
CA ASN A 250 15.07 8.67 12.56
C ASN A 250 15.53 10.12 12.83
N GLU A 251 15.35 11.02 11.87
CA GLU A 251 15.79 12.43 11.95
C GLU A 251 14.65 13.39 12.36
N ILE A 252 13.43 12.88 12.56
CA ILE A 252 12.24 13.71 12.79
C ILE A 252 11.50 13.22 14.02
N GLU A 253 11.13 14.14 14.91
CA GLU A 253 10.35 13.81 16.11
C GLU A 253 8.90 13.42 15.82
N GLY A 254 8.33 13.94 14.72
CA GLY A 254 6.92 13.77 14.41
C GLY A 254 6.00 14.60 15.29
N VAL A 255 4.71 14.37 15.16
CA VAL A 255 3.67 14.99 16.00
C VAL A 255 2.82 13.91 16.67
N GLU A 256 2.27 14.24 17.85
CA GLU A 256 1.32 13.36 18.54
C GLU A 256 -0.06 13.49 17.89
N ASP A 257 -0.75 12.36 17.80
CA ASP A 257 -2.08 12.33 17.21
C ASP A 257 -3.11 12.98 18.14
N GLU A 258 -3.88 13.92 17.59
CA GLU A 258 -5.15 14.37 18.13
C GLU A 258 -6.31 13.56 17.52
N ASP A 259 -7.56 13.81 17.97
CA ASP A 259 -8.73 13.06 17.50
C ASP A 259 -8.91 13.11 15.98
N LEU A 260 -9.03 11.94 15.37
CA LEU A 260 -9.18 11.76 13.91
C LEU A 260 -10.42 12.43 13.31
N GLU A 261 -11.40 12.82 14.12
CA GLU A 261 -12.60 13.52 13.65
C GLU A 261 -12.27 14.87 13.00
N THR A 262 -11.17 15.49 13.44
CA THR A 262 -10.68 16.77 12.89
C THR A 262 -9.76 16.59 11.68
N LEU A 263 -9.31 15.36 11.39
CA LEU A 263 -8.19 15.07 10.51
C LEU A 263 -8.59 14.56 9.13
N THR A 264 -9.88 14.32 8.88
CA THR A 264 -10.36 13.83 7.59
C THR A 264 -11.66 14.49 7.16
N THR A 265 -11.76 14.80 5.87
CA THR A 265 -13.01 15.26 5.24
C THR A 265 -13.94 14.11 4.87
N ILE A 266 -13.49 12.87 4.99
CA ILE A 266 -14.31 11.67 4.69
C ILE A 266 -15.41 11.58 5.74
N LYS A 267 -16.64 11.87 5.32
CA LYS A 267 -17.81 11.78 6.19
C LYS A 267 -18.05 10.35 6.63
N ARG A 268 -18.30 10.17 7.94
CA ARG A 268 -18.79 8.89 8.44
C ARG A 268 -20.14 8.55 7.79
N PRO A 269 -20.40 7.27 7.47
CA PRO A 269 -21.70 6.89 6.93
C PRO A 269 -22.81 7.27 7.90
N TRP A 270 -23.86 7.91 7.39
CA TRP A 270 -25.03 8.29 8.18
C TRP A 270 -25.71 7.03 8.75
N LYS A 271 -25.67 6.85 10.05
CA LYS A 271 -26.48 5.80 10.71
C LYS A 271 -27.94 6.23 10.61
N LYS A 272 -28.75 5.54 9.77
CA LYS A 272 -30.21 5.67 9.83
C LYS A 272 -30.63 5.38 11.27
N LYS A 273 -31.18 6.38 11.99
CA LYS A 273 -31.85 6.10 13.27
C LYS A 273 -32.86 5.01 12.99
N LYS A 274 -32.73 3.85 13.65
CA LYS A 274 -33.82 2.88 13.71
C LYS A 274 -35.01 3.68 14.30
N LYS A 275 -36.10 3.78 13.54
CA LYS A 275 -37.37 4.17 14.12
C LYS A 275 -37.77 3.02 15.02
N ASP A 276 -37.79 3.27 16.30
CA ASP A 276 -38.43 2.40 17.29
C ASP A 276 -39.93 2.35 17.01
#